data_ee05d04745a0692442c694deb33db544
#
_entry.id   ee05d04745a0692442c694deb33db544
#
_cell.length_a   1.000
_cell.length_b   1.000
_cell.length_c   1.000
_cell.angle_alpha   90.00
_cell.angle_beta   90.00
_cell.angle_gamma   90.00
#
_symmetry.space_group_name_H-M   'P 1'
#
loop_
_entity.id
_entity.type
_entity.pdbx_description
1 polymer ?
#
loop_
_entity_poly.entity_id
_entity_poly.type
_entity_poly.pdbx_seq_one_letter_code
_entity_poly.pdbx_strand_id
1 'polypeptide(L)'
;AGLDHSLALGSDGYAWAWGCNLYGQFGNNSSGSTFNLAPARVRDPASPTDTSRGLKAAQVSAGFHDSLAVGSDGNAWAWGSNVNGQLGNDSIPTGSSYQARSPVPVPVSFNLALVITGVRFDQTAISGLTRGDGGSVTVTTPAHQPGTVTVSVDYTLGGAPQTPDTSLKYTYLPAGVLPRAGGQGILLALATGVTGMGGVMASRRHRKEQHQLVHASHE
;
A
#
# COMPACT_ATOMS: atom_id res chain seq x y z
N ALA A 1 20.82 -6.23 -13.85
CA ALA A 1 21.64 -7.41 -13.53
C ALA A 1 22.08 -7.33 -12.09
N GLY A 2 22.17 -8.51 -11.43
CA GLY A 2 22.76 -8.66 -10.10
C GLY A 2 24.27 -8.95 -10.17
N LEU A 3 24.83 -9.50 -9.06
CA LEU A 3 26.27 -9.88 -9.07
C LEU A 3 26.50 -11.03 -10.05
N ASP A 4 25.76 -12.12 -9.92
CA ASP A 4 26.00 -13.35 -10.66
C ASP A 4 24.76 -13.85 -11.42
N HIS A 5 23.68 -13.07 -11.45
CA HIS A 5 22.46 -13.40 -12.16
C HIS A 5 21.85 -12.19 -12.83
N SER A 6 21.00 -12.46 -13.78
CA SER A 6 20.28 -11.44 -14.54
C SER A 6 18.78 -11.67 -14.47
N LEU A 7 18.03 -10.57 -14.47
CA LEU A 7 16.57 -10.53 -14.62
C LEU A 7 16.19 -9.73 -15.86
N ALA A 8 15.16 -10.15 -16.54
CA ALA A 8 14.52 -9.40 -17.61
C ALA A 8 13.00 -9.58 -17.60
N LEU A 9 12.33 -8.61 -18.21
CA LEU A 9 10.92 -8.75 -18.61
C LEU A 9 10.88 -9.23 -20.05
N GLY A 10 10.17 -10.33 -20.28
CA GLY A 10 9.85 -10.81 -21.61
C GLY A 10 8.77 -9.94 -22.26
N SER A 11 8.71 -9.96 -23.58
CA SER A 11 7.62 -9.32 -24.36
C SER A 11 6.24 -9.94 -24.06
N ASP A 12 6.24 -11.11 -23.42
CA ASP A 12 5.05 -11.82 -22.92
C ASP A 12 4.57 -11.29 -21.54
N GLY A 13 5.28 -10.31 -20.97
CA GLY A 13 4.98 -9.70 -19.66
C GLY A 13 5.43 -10.53 -18.46
N TYR A 14 6.17 -11.63 -18.67
CA TYR A 14 6.69 -12.43 -17.57
C TYR A 14 8.12 -12.05 -17.18
N ALA A 15 8.45 -12.26 -15.91
CA ALA A 15 9.81 -12.16 -15.42
C ALA A 15 10.62 -13.42 -15.74
N TRP A 16 11.88 -13.23 -16.17
CA TRP A 16 12.83 -14.26 -16.53
C TRP A 16 14.15 -14.04 -15.80
N ALA A 17 14.83 -15.12 -15.43
CA ALA A 17 16.09 -15.11 -14.71
C ALA A 17 17.08 -16.13 -15.28
N TRP A 18 18.40 -15.82 -15.23
CA TRP A 18 19.49 -16.73 -15.59
C TRP A 18 20.78 -16.36 -14.87
N GLY A 19 21.79 -17.23 -14.94
CA GLY A 19 23.08 -17.09 -14.26
C GLY A 19 23.20 -18.00 -13.06
N CYS A 20 23.62 -17.49 -11.90
CA CYS A 20 23.75 -18.21 -10.64
C CYS A 20 22.40 -18.35 -9.93
N ASN A 21 22.14 -19.56 -9.35
CA ASN A 21 20.90 -19.84 -8.61
C ASN A 21 21.15 -20.43 -7.22
N LEU A 22 22.30 -20.13 -6.62
CA LEU A 22 22.69 -20.73 -5.33
C LEU A 22 21.65 -20.47 -4.23
N TYR A 23 21.12 -19.27 -4.19
CA TYR A 23 20.14 -18.82 -3.19
C TYR A 23 18.69 -18.81 -3.72
N GLY A 24 18.45 -19.36 -4.91
CA GLY A 24 17.11 -19.33 -5.51
C GLY A 24 16.79 -18.02 -6.23
N GLN A 25 17.80 -17.29 -6.70
CA GLN A 25 17.65 -15.99 -7.39
C GLN A 25 16.78 -16.07 -8.66
N PHE A 26 16.55 -17.27 -9.20
CA PHE A 26 15.67 -17.47 -10.35
C PHE A 26 14.19 -17.37 -10.00
N GLY A 27 13.81 -17.59 -8.73
CA GLY A 27 12.41 -17.60 -8.34
C GLY A 27 11.59 -18.69 -9.02
N ASN A 28 12.22 -19.77 -9.46
CA ASN A 28 11.61 -20.85 -10.23
C ASN A 28 11.36 -22.13 -9.42
N ASN A 29 11.32 -22.01 -8.09
CA ASN A 29 11.19 -23.09 -7.10
C ASN A 29 12.39 -24.07 -7.13
N SER A 30 13.55 -23.58 -7.52
CA SER A 30 14.80 -24.33 -7.44
C SER A 30 15.91 -23.48 -6.84
N SER A 31 16.93 -24.13 -6.30
CA SER A 31 18.18 -23.49 -5.85
C SER A 31 19.30 -24.52 -5.91
N GLY A 32 20.54 -24.07 -6.07
CA GLY A 32 21.71 -24.94 -6.11
C GLY A 32 22.90 -24.30 -6.81
N SER A 33 24.03 -24.97 -6.80
CA SER A 33 25.31 -24.48 -7.33
C SER A 33 25.42 -24.50 -8.86
N THR A 34 24.35 -24.76 -9.58
CA THR A 34 24.37 -24.81 -11.06
C THR A 34 24.07 -23.42 -11.65
N PHE A 35 24.96 -23.01 -12.58
CA PHE A 35 24.68 -21.87 -13.44
C PHE A 35 23.71 -22.30 -14.54
N ASN A 36 22.67 -21.53 -14.78
CA ASN A 36 21.80 -21.74 -15.92
C ASN A 36 22.07 -20.68 -16.99
N LEU A 37 22.51 -21.15 -18.15
CA LEU A 37 22.85 -20.30 -19.28
C LEU A 37 21.62 -19.85 -20.08
N ALA A 38 20.49 -20.55 -19.90
CA ALA A 38 19.24 -20.22 -20.54
C ALA A 38 18.28 -19.52 -19.56
N PRO A 39 17.53 -18.48 -19.99
CA PRO A 39 16.54 -17.85 -19.14
C PRO A 39 15.48 -18.85 -18.65
N ALA A 40 15.23 -18.87 -17.35
CA ALA A 40 14.15 -19.59 -16.71
C ALA A 40 13.04 -18.62 -16.31
N ARG A 41 11.79 -19.04 -16.47
CA ARG A 41 10.65 -18.21 -16.06
C ARG A 41 10.55 -18.17 -14.53
N VAL A 42 10.41 -16.99 -13.96
CA VAL A 42 10.07 -16.79 -12.55
C VAL A 42 8.65 -17.33 -12.31
N ARG A 43 8.44 -18.09 -11.24
CA ARG A 43 7.15 -18.72 -10.93
C ARG A 43 6.10 -17.72 -10.51
N ASP A 44 4.85 -18.07 -10.78
CA ASP A 44 3.69 -17.41 -10.21
C ASP A 44 3.69 -17.67 -8.68
N PRO A 45 3.74 -16.63 -7.83
CA PRO A 45 3.73 -16.81 -6.38
C PRO A 45 2.47 -17.48 -5.85
N ALA A 46 1.34 -17.36 -6.55
CA ALA A 46 0.09 -18.03 -6.19
C ALA A 46 0.09 -19.53 -6.54
N SER A 47 1.03 -19.98 -7.40
CA SER A 47 1.12 -21.37 -7.85
C SER A 47 2.58 -21.74 -8.13
N PRO A 48 3.46 -21.77 -7.10
CA PRO A 48 4.92 -21.87 -7.30
C PRO A 48 5.37 -23.24 -7.83
N THR A 49 4.55 -24.25 -7.73
CA THR A 49 4.81 -25.60 -8.27
C THR A 49 4.33 -25.78 -9.72
N ASP A 50 3.44 -24.92 -10.20
CA ASP A 50 2.93 -24.98 -11.57
C ASP A 50 3.94 -24.37 -12.55
N THR A 51 4.57 -25.23 -13.37
CA THR A 51 5.60 -24.80 -14.32
C THR A 51 5.05 -24.03 -15.52
N SER A 52 3.75 -24.13 -15.78
CA SER A 52 3.10 -23.40 -16.87
C SER A 52 2.82 -21.95 -16.52
N ARG A 53 2.81 -21.60 -15.23
CA ARG A 53 2.50 -20.25 -14.71
C ARG A 53 3.78 -19.51 -14.37
N GLY A 54 3.74 -18.18 -14.55
CA GLY A 54 4.87 -17.30 -14.25
C GLY A 54 4.43 -16.00 -13.62
N LEU A 55 5.38 -15.31 -12.96
CA LEU A 55 5.16 -13.98 -12.41
C LEU A 55 5.03 -12.97 -13.54
N LYS A 56 3.84 -12.42 -13.71
CA LYS A 56 3.64 -11.22 -14.54
C LYS A 56 4.14 -10.00 -13.77
N ALA A 57 5.05 -9.25 -14.36
CA ALA A 57 5.66 -8.12 -13.71
C ALA A 57 5.69 -6.88 -14.61
N ALA A 58 5.64 -5.71 -13.99
CA ALA A 58 5.80 -4.42 -14.64
C ALA A 58 7.26 -3.95 -14.56
N GLN A 59 7.99 -4.34 -13.51
CA GLN A 59 9.40 -4.00 -13.30
C GLN A 59 10.12 -5.14 -12.59
N VAL A 60 11.43 -5.28 -12.85
CA VAL A 60 12.33 -6.21 -12.16
C VAL A 60 13.63 -5.53 -11.80
N SER A 61 14.23 -5.94 -10.69
CA SER A 61 15.53 -5.49 -10.22
C SER A 61 16.30 -6.66 -9.61
N ALA A 62 17.59 -6.77 -9.88
CA ALA A 62 18.47 -7.79 -9.32
C ALA A 62 19.47 -7.13 -8.36
N GLY A 63 19.51 -7.66 -7.12
CA GLY A 63 20.50 -7.31 -6.11
C GLY A 63 21.72 -8.24 -6.17
N PHE A 64 22.46 -8.34 -5.07
CA PHE A 64 23.65 -9.17 -5.02
C PHE A 64 23.32 -10.67 -5.22
N HIS A 65 22.45 -11.23 -4.39
CA HIS A 65 21.93 -12.60 -4.47
C HIS A 65 20.42 -12.66 -4.27
N ASP A 66 19.73 -11.56 -4.42
CA ASP A 66 18.30 -11.38 -4.29
C ASP A 66 17.72 -10.75 -5.54
N SER A 67 16.45 -10.92 -5.71
CA SER A 67 15.68 -10.45 -6.85
C SER A 67 14.40 -9.78 -6.38
N LEU A 68 14.01 -8.72 -7.06
CA LEU A 68 12.81 -7.94 -6.77
C LEU A 68 11.97 -7.77 -8.04
N ALA A 69 10.67 -7.72 -7.88
CA ALA A 69 9.74 -7.33 -8.93
C ALA A 69 8.58 -6.51 -8.40
N VAL A 70 8.05 -5.63 -9.24
CA VAL A 70 6.70 -5.11 -9.10
C VAL A 70 5.82 -5.92 -10.04
N GLY A 71 4.88 -6.66 -9.50
CA GLY A 71 3.90 -7.42 -10.25
C GLY A 71 3.01 -6.51 -11.10
N SER A 72 2.40 -7.05 -12.14
CA SER A 72 1.41 -6.32 -12.95
C SER A 72 0.17 -5.93 -12.15
N ASP A 73 -0.03 -6.53 -10.99
CA ASP A 73 -1.06 -6.23 -10.00
C ASP A 73 -0.66 -5.10 -9.01
N GLY A 74 0.55 -4.55 -9.15
CA GLY A 74 1.11 -3.50 -8.29
C GLY A 74 1.75 -4.00 -6.99
N ASN A 75 1.73 -5.30 -6.70
CA ASN A 75 2.36 -5.86 -5.52
C ASN A 75 3.89 -5.97 -5.70
N ALA A 76 4.63 -5.76 -4.62
CA ALA A 76 6.07 -6.00 -4.62
C ALA A 76 6.39 -7.44 -4.18
N TRP A 77 7.28 -8.06 -4.91
CA TRP A 77 7.74 -9.43 -4.73
C TRP A 77 9.24 -9.48 -4.59
N ALA A 78 9.74 -10.35 -3.71
CA ALA A 78 11.17 -10.55 -3.50
C ALA A 78 11.48 -12.05 -3.42
N TRP A 79 12.69 -12.46 -3.85
CA TRP A 79 13.16 -13.84 -3.75
C TRP A 79 14.68 -13.91 -3.81
N GLY A 80 15.25 -15.10 -3.54
CA GLY A 80 16.68 -15.28 -3.41
C GLY A 80 17.13 -15.24 -1.95
N SER A 81 18.31 -14.69 -1.69
CA SER A 81 18.91 -14.58 -0.36
C SER A 81 18.13 -13.67 0.59
N ASN A 82 18.03 -14.10 1.88
CA ASN A 82 17.45 -13.32 2.96
C ASN A 82 18.39 -13.19 4.17
N VAL A 83 19.69 -13.38 3.97
CA VAL A 83 20.69 -13.40 5.05
C VAL A 83 20.59 -12.16 5.95
N ASN A 84 20.32 -11.01 5.36
CA ASN A 84 20.21 -9.71 6.03
C ASN A 84 18.77 -9.15 6.05
N GLY A 85 17.73 -9.98 5.76
CA GLY A 85 16.34 -9.53 5.74
C GLY A 85 15.93 -8.80 4.47
N GLN A 86 16.72 -8.90 3.38
CA GLN A 86 16.51 -8.14 2.14
C GLN A 86 15.23 -8.50 1.39
N LEU A 87 14.59 -9.62 1.69
CA LEU A 87 13.31 -9.98 1.10
C LEU A 87 12.12 -9.22 1.71
N GLY A 88 12.34 -8.53 2.87
CA GLY A 88 11.28 -7.77 3.53
C GLY A 88 10.05 -8.61 3.87
N ASN A 89 10.25 -9.87 4.27
CA ASN A 89 9.18 -10.82 4.61
C ASN A 89 9.54 -11.56 5.91
N ASP A 90 8.78 -11.30 6.96
CA ASP A 90 9.05 -11.83 8.32
C ASP A 90 8.89 -13.37 8.43
N SER A 91 8.24 -14.00 7.44
CA SER A 91 8.08 -15.46 7.40
C SER A 91 9.31 -16.17 6.87
N ILE A 92 10.27 -15.46 6.27
CA ILE A 92 11.50 -16.02 5.73
C ILE A 92 12.63 -15.81 6.73
N PRO A 93 13.32 -16.89 7.17
CA PRO A 93 14.43 -16.76 8.11
C PRO A 93 15.53 -15.81 7.64
N THR A 94 16.23 -15.19 8.58
CA THR A 94 17.43 -14.37 8.36
C THR A 94 18.66 -15.06 8.95
N GLY A 95 19.85 -14.50 8.73
CA GLY A 95 21.12 -14.97 9.26
C GLY A 95 21.94 -15.80 8.26
N SER A 96 23.12 -16.22 8.67
CA SER A 96 24.13 -16.87 7.78
C SER A 96 23.79 -18.29 7.35
N SER A 97 22.63 -18.80 7.73
CA SER A 97 22.17 -20.13 7.30
C SER A 97 21.80 -20.13 5.82
N TYR A 98 22.15 -21.20 5.12
CA TYR A 98 21.68 -21.47 3.75
C TYR A 98 20.15 -21.53 3.63
N GLN A 99 19.44 -21.70 4.74
CA GLN A 99 17.97 -21.67 4.81
C GLN A 99 17.40 -20.24 4.75
N ALA A 100 18.23 -19.21 4.97
CA ALA A 100 17.82 -17.79 4.88
C ALA A 100 17.66 -17.37 3.41
N ARG A 101 16.63 -17.91 2.75
CA ARG A 101 16.32 -17.62 1.34
C ARG A 101 14.90 -18.02 0.98
N SER A 102 14.43 -17.52 -0.16
CA SER A 102 13.24 -18.04 -0.83
C SER A 102 13.55 -18.35 -2.30
N PRO A 103 13.35 -19.59 -2.77
CA PRO A 103 13.50 -19.96 -4.19
C PRO A 103 12.27 -19.62 -5.04
N VAL A 104 11.27 -18.98 -4.46
CA VAL A 104 10.05 -18.51 -5.12
C VAL A 104 9.76 -17.07 -4.70
N PRO A 105 9.08 -16.28 -5.53
CA PRO A 105 8.66 -14.94 -5.12
C PRO A 105 7.78 -14.98 -3.87
N VAL A 106 8.13 -14.17 -2.87
CA VAL A 106 7.33 -13.93 -1.67
C VAL A 106 6.91 -12.47 -1.63
N PRO A 107 5.75 -12.14 -1.03
CA PRO A 107 5.32 -10.76 -0.94
C PRO A 107 6.26 -9.96 -0.04
N VAL A 108 6.61 -8.74 -0.44
CA VAL A 108 7.29 -7.80 0.44
C VAL A 108 6.27 -7.24 1.42
N SER A 109 6.52 -7.41 2.71
CA SER A 109 5.65 -6.90 3.77
C SER A 109 5.99 -5.44 4.05
N PHE A 110 5.30 -4.52 3.40
CA PHE A 110 5.41 -3.11 3.77
C PHE A 110 4.59 -2.86 5.04
N ASN A 111 5.22 -2.44 6.11
CA ASN A 111 4.50 -1.92 7.26
C ASN A 111 4.01 -0.49 6.92
N LEU A 112 3.02 -0.43 6.04
CA LEU A 112 2.37 0.81 5.63
C LEU A 112 1.17 1.14 6.53
N ALA A 113 1.23 0.81 7.83
CA ALA A 113 0.19 1.19 8.77
C ALA A 113 0.02 2.71 8.72
N LEU A 114 -1.08 3.14 8.12
CA LEU A 114 -1.50 4.53 8.11
C LEU A 114 -2.12 4.86 9.46
N VAL A 115 -1.55 5.85 10.14
CA VAL A 115 -2.08 6.33 11.41
C VAL A 115 -2.33 7.83 11.31
N ILE A 116 -3.59 8.25 11.37
CA ILE A 116 -3.93 9.68 11.48
C ILE A 116 -3.53 10.15 12.87
N THR A 117 -2.67 11.15 12.95
CA THR A 117 -2.14 11.67 14.20
C THR A 117 -2.79 12.98 14.62
N GLY A 118 -3.35 13.72 13.67
CA GLY A 118 -4.02 14.99 13.94
C GLY A 118 -5.02 15.39 12.85
N VAL A 119 -5.98 16.21 13.20
CA VAL A 119 -6.91 16.86 12.28
C VAL A 119 -7.04 18.30 12.68
N ARG A 120 -7.00 19.22 11.72
CA ARG A 120 -7.21 20.66 11.91
C ARG A 120 -8.25 21.17 10.94
N PHE A 121 -9.07 22.11 11.41
CA PHE A 121 -9.97 22.91 10.59
C PHE A 121 -9.37 24.32 10.52
N ASP A 122 -8.80 24.70 9.38
CA ASP A 122 -7.87 25.81 9.24
C ASP A 122 -6.73 25.72 10.29
N GLN A 123 -6.68 26.63 11.26
CA GLN A 123 -5.67 26.61 12.33
C GLN A 123 -6.14 25.92 13.61
N THR A 124 -7.40 25.48 13.68
CA THR A 124 -7.97 24.88 14.90
C THR A 124 -7.70 23.38 14.93
N ALA A 125 -6.81 22.97 15.84
CA ALA A 125 -6.54 21.54 16.08
C ALA A 125 -7.70 20.88 16.84
N ILE A 126 -8.04 19.65 16.44
CA ILE A 126 -9.08 18.87 17.10
C ILE A 126 -8.46 17.97 18.16
N SER A 127 -8.98 18.04 19.38
CA SER A 127 -8.71 17.09 20.45
C SER A 127 -9.75 15.97 20.43
N GLY A 128 -9.34 14.76 20.81
CA GLY A 128 -10.29 13.64 20.97
C GLY A 128 -10.66 12.97 19.63
N LEU A 129 -9.66 12.54 18.88
CA LEU A 129 -9.88 11.72 17.68
C LEU A 129 -10.43 10.33 18.08
N THR A 130 -11.62 9.98 17.61
CA THR A 130 -12.15 8.61 17.74
C THR A 130 -11.68 7.79 16.55
N ARG A 131 -10.92 6.72 16.82
CA ARG A 131 -10.35 5.87 15.78
C ARG A 131 -11.35 4.78 15.40
N GLY A 132 -11.54 4.60 14.10
CA GLY A 132 -12.26 3.48 13.51
C GLY A 132 -11.30 2.50 12.83
N ASP A 133 -11.82 1.46 12.22
CA ASP A 133 -11.07 0.49 11.46
C ASP A 133 -10.49 1.07 10.16
N GLY A 134 -9.38 0.49 9.68
CA GLY A 134 -8.82 0.80 8.37
C GLY A 134 -8.24 2.22 8.22
N GLY A 135 -7.68 2.80 9.29
CA GLY A 135 -7.06 4.13 9.23
C GLY A 135 -8.06 5.28 9.21
N SER A 136 -9.32 5.04 9.54
CA SER A 136 -10.35 6.08 9.68
C SER A 136 -10.33 6.75 11.04
N VAL A 137 -10.72 8.03 11.08
CA VAL A 137 -10.99 8.74 12.32
C VAL A 137 -12.30 9.52 12.21
N THR A 138 -13.03 9.58 13.31
CA THR A 138 -14.20 10.42 13.47
C THR A 138 -13.82 11.61 14.35
N VAL A 139 -14.19 12.81 13.91
CA VAL A 139 -13.94 14.05 14.64
C VAL A 139 -15.23 14.84 14.80
N THR A 140 -15.35 15.53 15.92
CA THR A 140 -16.39 16.55 16.08
C THR A 140 -15.88 17.87 15.49
N THR A 141 -16.64 18.45 14.56
CA THR A 141 -16.28 19.73 13.95
C THR A 141 -16.28 20.83 15.00
N PRO A 142 -15.26 21.69 15.07
CA PRO A 142 -15.25 22.83 15.97
C PRO A 142 -16.31 23.86 15.56
N ALA A 143 -16.73 24.68 16.51
CA ALA A 143 -17.57 25.84 16.20
C ALA A 143 -16.80 26.77 15.24
N HIS A 144 -17.48 27.21 14.17
CA HIS A 144 -16.91 28.11 13.17
C HIS A 144 -17.99 28.99 12.55
N GLN A 145 -17.61 30.18 12.07
CA GLN A 145 -18.50 31.02 11.28
C GLN A 145 -18.84 30.33 9.94
N PRO A 146 -20.00 30.63 9.32
CA PRO A 146 -20.32 30.12 8.01
C PRO A 146 -19.19 30.39 6.99
N GLY A 147 -18.85 29.40 6.19
CA GLY A 147 -17.77 29.50 5.22
C GLY A 147 -17.09 28.14 4.97
N THR A 148 -16.22 28.11 3.97
CA THR A 148 -15.44 26.91 3.65
C THR A 148 -14.05 27.01 4.25
N VAL A 149 -13.69 26.01 5.02
CA VAL A 149 -12.38 25.88 5.67
C VAL A 149 -11.58 24.74 5.07
N THR A 150 -10.26 24.83 5.19
CA THR A 150 -9.37 23.73 4.84
C THR A 150 -9.31 22.73 6.00
N VAL A 151 -9.49 21.44 5.71
CA VAL A 151 -9.24 20.38 6.67
C VAL A 151 -7.85 19.81 6.41
N SER A 152 -6.96 19.97 7.39
CA SER A 152 -5.61 19.41 7.35
C SER A 152 -5.55 18.12 8.16
N VAL A 153 -5.00 17.06 7.57
CA VAL A 153 -4.85 15.75 8.22
C VAL A 153 -3.37 15.46 8.38
N ASP A 154 -2.91 15.37 9.62
CA ASP A 154 -1.57 14.91 9.96
C ASP A 154 -1.59 13.38 10.08
N TYR A 155 -0.62 12.69 9.50
CA TYR A 155 -0.56 11.23 9.54
C TYR A 155 0.86 10.70 9.48
N THR A 156 1.02 9.46 9.91
CA THR A 156 2.24 8.67 9.72
C THR A 156 1.96 7.49 8.81
N LEU A 157 2.98 7.07 8.06
CA LEU A 157 2.96 5.85 7.25
C LEU A 157 4.13 4.98 7.71
N GLY A 158 3.84 3.77 8.21
CA GLY A 158 4.88 2.93 8.83
C GLY A 158 5.59 3.59 10.02
N GLY A 159 4.91 4.49 10.74
CA GLY A 159 5.48 5.26 11.84
C GLY A 159 6.22 6.55 11.42
N ALA A 160 6.54 6.74 10.15
CA ALA A 160 7.20 7.96 9.66
C ALA A 160 6.19 9.08 9.39
N PRO A 161 6.37 10.30 9.95
CA PRO A 161 5.50 11.45 9.66
C PRO A 161 5.50 11.78 8.17
N GLN A 162 4.32 12.09 7.65
CA GLN A 162 4.12 12.51 6.26
C GLN A 162 3.76 14.00 6.19
N THR A 163 3.89 14.58 5.00
CA THR A 163 3.38 15.92 4.75
C THR A 163 1.87 15.92 4.98
N PRO A 164 1.33 16.89 5.77
CA PRO A 164 -0.10 16.95 6.03
C PRO A 164 -0.92 17.04 4.74
N ASP A 165 -2.00 16.26 4.67
CA ASP A 165 -2.94 16.39 3.57
C ASP A 165 -3.89 17.58 3.82
N THR A 166 -3.90 18.55 2.91
CA THR A 166 -4.72 19.76 2.95
C THR A 166 -5.72 19.82 1.81
N SER A 167 -5.93 18.71 1.10
CA SER A 167 -6.83 18.65 -0.05
C SER A 167 -8.31 18.72 0.32
N LEU A 168 -8.64 18.37 1.56
CA LEU A 168 -10.01 18.36 2.06
C LEU A 168 -10.51 19.75 2.36
N LYS A 169 -11.79 19.98 2.03
CA LYS A 169 -12.53 21.20 2.37
C LYS A 169 -13.81 20.83 3.11
N TYR A 170 -14.15 21.63 4.11
CA TYR A 170 -15.39 21.50 4.84
C TYR A 170 -16.13 22.85 4.84
N THR A 171 -17.45 22.83 4.58
CA THR A 171 -18.26 24.05 4.53
C THR A 171 -19.21 24.10 5.70
N TYR A 172 -19.07 25.14 6.51
CA TYR A 172 -20.02 25.50 7.56
C TYR A 172 -21.15 26.33 6.95
N LEU A 173 -22.38 25.88 7.13
CA LEU A 173 -23.56 26.57 6.64
C LEU A 173 -24.09 27.56 7.69
N PRO A 174 -24.78 28.64 7.26
CA PRO A 174 -25.46 29.53 8.18
C PRO A 174 -26.48 28.81 9.07
N ALA A 175 -26.67 29.31 10.29
CA ALA A 175 -27.65 28.75 11.21
C ALA A 175 -29.06 28.83 10.57
N GLY A 176 -29.79 27.70 10.62
CA GLY A 176 -31.12 27.57 10.02
C GLY A 176 -31.20 27.00 8.63
N VAL A 177 -30.04 26.75 7.97
CA VAL A 177 -30.00 26.11 6.64
C VAL A 177 -29.97 24.55 6.71
N LEU A 178 -29.65 24.01 7.86
CA LEU A 178 -29.75 22.56 8.11
C LEU A 178 -30.73 22.29 9.27
N PRO A 179 -31.47 21.16 9.22
CA PRO A 179 -32.13 20.65 10.40
C PRO A 179 -31.09 20.50 11.52
N ARG A 180 -31.44 20.73 12.77
CA ARG A 180 -30.58 20.53 13.95
C ARG A 180 -30.12 19.08 14.02
N ALA A 181 -29.12 18.70 13.28
CA ALA A 181 -28.37 17.49 13.50
C ALA A 181 -27.35 17.80 14.60
N GLY A 182 -27.57 17.27 15.78
CA GLY A 182 -26.58 17.29 16.85
C GLY A 182 -25.27 16.73 16.33
N GLY A 183 -24.16 17.38 16.68
CA GLY A 183 -22.79 17.16 16.26
C GLY A 183 -22.48 15.81 15.61
N GLN A 184 -22.63 15.72 14.30
CA GLN A 184 -22.26 14.52 13.57
C GLN A 184 -20.78 14.57 13.22
N GLY A 185 -20.08 13.52 13.58
CA GLY A 185 -18.67 13.37 13.26
C GLY A 185 -18.43 13.25 11.75
N ILE A 186 -17.35 13.85 11.27
CA ILE A 186 -16.84 13.62 9.91
C ILE A 186 -16.04 12.34 9.94
N LEU A 187 -16.38 11.37 9.09
CA LEU A 187 -15.57 10.21 8.85
C LEU A 187 -14.52 10.57 7.79
N LEU A 188 -13.26 10.67 8.20
CA LEU A 188 -12.11 10.80 7.31
C LEU A 188 -11.54 9.40 7.07
N ALA A 189 -11.66 8.90 5.86
CA ALA A 189 -11.03 7.64 5.43
C ALA A 189 -9.94 7.95 4.42
N LEU A 190 -8.71 7.55 4.72
CA LEU A 190 -7.60 7.53 3.78
C LEU A 190 -7.59 6.15 3.12
N ALA A 191 -7.87 6.10 1.82
CA ALA A 191 -7.75 4.86 1.07
C ALA A 191 -6.30 4.71 0.58
N THR A 192 -5.62 3.69 1.08
CA THR A 192 -4.32 3.28 0.55
C THR A 192 -4.53 2.47 -0.73
N GLY A 193 -4.65 3.13 -1.86
CA GLY A 193 -4.43 2.51 -3.15
C GLY A 193 -2.97 2.79 -3.54
N VAL A 194 -2.17 1.75 -3.75
CA VAL A 194 -0.80 1.86 -4.26
C VAL A 194 -0.87 2.22 -5.75
N THR A 195 -1.22 3.45 -6.03
CA THR A 195 -0.90 4.13 -7.28
C THR A 195 -0.50 5.54 -6.87
N GLY A 196 0.77 5.84 -7.09
CA GLY A 196 1.38 7.10 -6.67
C GLY A 196 0.55 8.29 -7.08
N MET A 197 -0.11 8.85 -6.11
CA MET A 197 -0.61 10.20 -5.89
C MET A 197 -1.63 10.10 -4.76
N GLY A 198 -1.24 10.58 -3.58
CA GLY A 198 -2.09 10.61 -2.41
C GLY A 198 -3.36 11.42 -2.69
N GLY A 199 -4.45 10.71 -2.82
CA GLY A 199 -5.78 11.31 -2.84
C GLY A 199 -6.53 10.87 -1.59
N VAL A 200 -6.85 11.81 -0.72
CA VAL A 200 -7.80 11.57 0.36
C VAL A 200 -9.18 11.48 -0.28
N MET A 201 -9.77 10.29 -0.30
CA MET A 201 -11.17 10.16 -0.70
C MET A 201 -12.06 10.56 0.48
N ALA A 202 -12.62 11.76 0.42
CA ALA A 202 -13.81 12.07 1.18
C ALA A 202 -14.91 11.07 0.76
N SER A 203 -15.44 10.32 1.71
CA SER A 203 -16.40 9.26 1.44
C SER A 203 -17.59 9.80 0.64
N ARG A 204 -17.87 9.21 -0.53
CA ARG A 204 -19.07 9.47 -1.34
C ARG A 204 -20.40 9.13 -0.63
N ARG A 205 -20.35 8.57 0.60
CA ARG A 205 -21.55 8.30 1.39
C ARG A 205 -22.32 9.56 1.76
N HIS A 206 -21.66 10.70 1.97
CA HIS A 206 -22.35 11.93 2.32
C HIS A 206 -23.28 12.45 1.21
N ARG A 207 -23.01 12.13 -0.05
CA ARG A 207 -23.87 12.55 -1.17
C ARG A 207 -25.16 11.71 -1.30
N LYS A 208 -25.14 10.46 -0.84
CA LYS A 208 -26.35 9.60 -0.88
C LYS A 208 -27.30 9.89 0.31
N GLU A 209 -26.73 10.23 1.47
CA GLU A 209 -27.56 10.59 2.63
C GLU A 209 -28.23 11.95 2.47
N GLN A 210 -27.58 12.92 1.82
CA GLN A 210 -28.22 14.20 1.49
C GLN A 210 -29.38 14.03 0.49
N HIS A 211 -29.29 13.11 -0.46
CA HIS A 211 -30.41 12.81 -1.39
C HIS A 211 -31.57 12.08 -0.70
N GLN A 212 -31.33 11.26 0.32
CA GLN A 212 -32.41 10.61 1.07
C GLN A 212 -33.15 11.57 2.02
N LEU A 213 -32.45 12.56 2.58
CA LEU A 213 -33.08 13.56 3.46
C LEU A 213 -33.97 14.56 2.69
N VAL A 214 -33.66 14.84 1.43
CA VAL A 214 -34.49 15.70 0.58
C VAL A 214 -35.78 15.03 0.13
N HIS A 215 -35.82 13.71 0.02
CA HIS A 215 -37.04 12.97 -0.32
C HIS A 215 -37.98 12.67 0.87
N ALA A 216 -37.48 12.74 2.11
CA ALA A 216 -38.31 12.51 3.30
C ALA A 216 -39.07 13.75 3.81
N SER A 217 -38.86 14.92 3.18
CA SER A 217 -39.52 16.17 3.57
C SER A 217 -40.70 16.58 2.65
N HIS A 218 -41.17 15.66 1.77
CA HIS A 218 -42.28 15.91 0.84
C HIS A 218 -43.41 14.85 0.92
N GLU A 219 -43.54 14.14 2.07
CA GLU A 219 -44.76 13.40 2.41
C GLU A 219 -45.37 13.94 3.68
#